data_45ccc33ba4903d93b8d65c4242a23b18
#
_entry.id   45ccc33ba4903d93b8d65c4242a23b18
#
_cell.length_a   1.000
_cell.length_b   1.000
_cell.length_c   1.000
_cell.angle_alpha   90.00
_cell.angle_beta   90.00
_cell.angle_gamma   90.00
#
_symmetry.space_group_name_H-M   'P 1'
#
loop_
_entity.id
_entity.type
_entity.pdbx_description
1 polymer ?
#
loop_
_entity_poly.entity_id
_entity_poly.type
_entity_poly.pdbx_seq_one_letter_code
_entity_poly.pdbx_strand_id
1 'polypeptide(L)'
;MVFPRLLALAERAWHKADWELDYVQGRTFSASTNFVAQQALLDDYAAFAAALGTKEFRKLDTAGIQYRIPVPGASNTGGTLSINSEVPGLPLEFSLDGTNFSPLTASTPAAGVVAVRARSGDGARAGRADAFP
;
A
#
# COMPACT_ATOMS: atom_id res chain seq x y z
N MET A 1 8.70 -2.45 14.40
CA MET A 1 7.30 -1.97 14.25
C MET A 1 6.48 -3.12 13.68
N VAL A 2 5.44 -3.56 14.38
CA VAL A 2 4.66 -4.78 14.07
C VAL A 2 3.59 -4.52 13.01
N PHE A 3 2.91 -3.38 13.09
CA PHE A 3 1.93 -2.97 12.09
C PHE A 3 2.59 -2.35 10.84
N PRO A 4 2.09 -2.62 9.62
CA PRO A 4 0.83 -3.30 9.29
C PRO A 4 0.90 -4.84 9.18
N ARG A 5 2.06 -5.46 9.34
CA ARG A 5 2.25 -6.92 9.13
C ARG A 5 1.30 -7.79 9.96
N LEU A 6 0.99 -7.36 11.18
CA LEU A 6 0.04 -8.09 12.04
C LEU A 6 -1.37 -8.11 11.45
N LEU A 7 -1.79 -7.06 10.74
CA LEU A 7 -3.09 -7.03 10.07
C LEU A 7 -3.16 -8.06 8.94
N ALA A 8 -2.07 -8.23 8.17
CA ALA A 8 -2.00 -9.27 7.14
C ALA A 8 -2.04 -10.68 7.72
N LEU A 9 -1.38 -10.88 8.87
CA LEU A 9 -1.45 -12.17 9.58
C LEU A 9 -2.87 -12.43 10.10
N ALA A 10 -3.52 -11.44 10.68
CA ALA A 10 -4.90 -11.56 11.16
C ALA A 10 -5.86 -11.88 10.02
N GLU A 11 -5.73 -11.19 8.89
CA GLU A 11 -6.52 -11.48 7.68
C GLU A 11 -6.39 -12.95 7.28
N ARG A 12 -5.17 -13.47 7.17
CA ARG A 12 -4.95 -14.89 6.81
C ARG A 12 -5.41 -15.88 7.86
N ALA A 13 -5.47 -15.50 9.12
CA ALA A 13 -5.91 -16.36 10.20
C ALA A 13 -7.45 -16.47 10.31
N TRP A 14 -8.18 -15.44 9.88
CA TRP A 14 -9.64 -15.36 10.05
C TRP A 14 -10.43 -15.44 8.75
N HIS A 15 -9.79 -15.15 7.62
CA HIS A 15 -10.41 -15.15 6.29
C HIS A 15 -9.85 -16.27 5.43
N LYS A 16 -10.70 -17.21 5.03
CA LYS A 16 -10.38 -18.17 3.99
C LYS A 16 -10.72 -17.54 2.64
N ALA A 17 -9.71 -17.30 1.81
CA ALA A 17 -9.93 -16.73 0.50
C ALA A 17 -10.37 -17.81 -0.52
N ASP A 18 -11.17 -17.41 -1.51
CA ASP A 18 -11.67 -18.32 -2.55
C ASP A 18 -10.57 -18.96 -3.41
N TRP A 19 -9.39 -18.31 -3.48
CA TRP A 19 -8.23 -18.84 -4.19
C TRP A 19 -7.42 -19.87 -3.37
N GLU A 20 -7.68 -20.01 -2.07
CA GLU A 20 -7.00 -20.99 -1.21
C GLU A 20 -7.46 -22.41 -1.51
N LEU A 21 -6.50 -23.30 -1.67
CA LEU A 21 -6.80 -24.72 -1.87
C LEU A 21 -7.09 -25.42 -0.54
N ASP A 22 -8.02 -26.36 -0.58
CA ASP A 22 -8.24 -27.25 0.55
C ASP A 22 -6.99 -28.10 0.82
N TYR A 23 -6.74 -28.34 2.11
CA TYR A 23 -5.66 -29.23 2.51
C TYR A 23 -5.91 -30.65 1.98
N VAL A 24 -4.94 -31.19 1.30
CA VAL A 24 -4.94 -32.59 0.85
C VAL A 24 -3.69 -33.26 1.39
N GLN A 25 -3.88 -34.29 2.23
CA GLN A 25 -2.76 -35.05 2.78
C GLN A 25 -1.94 -35.70 1.66
N GLY A 26 -0.62 -35.58 1.75
CA GLY A 26 0.31 -36.13 0.75
C GLY A 26 0.45 -35.33 -0.54
N ARG A 27 -0.20 -34.15 -0.65
CA ARG A 27 0.01 -33.25 -1.79
C ARG A 27 1.45 -32.77 -1.81
N THR A 28 2.12 -32.98 -2.93
CA THR A 28 3.47 -32.47 -3.18
C THR A 28 3.40 -31.15 -3.93
N PHE A 29 4.12 -30.15 -3.45
CA PHE A 29 4.25 -28.85 -4.10
C PHE A 29 5.56 -28.81 -4.89
N SER A 30 5.49 -28.31 -6.11
CA SER A 30 6.66 -28.06 -6.95
C SER A 30 6.58 -26.66 -7.57
N ALA A 31 7.72 -26.09 -7.97
CA ALA A 31 7.78 -24.78 -8.60
C ALA A 31 7.02 -24.71 -9.94
N SER A 32 6.79 -25.87 -10.58
CA SER A 32 6.05 -25.98 -11.85
C SER A 32 4.54 -26.13 -11.66
N THR A 33 4.05 -26.27 -10.43
CA THR A 33 2.64 -26.51 -10.15
C THR A 33 1.95 -25.22 -9.74
N ASN A 34 1.07 -24.73 -10.59
CA ASN A 34 0.26 -23.54 -10.29
C ASN A 34 -1.00 -23.97 -9.54
N PHE A 35 -0.96 -23.89 -8.20
CA PHE A 35 -2.08 -24.30 -7.34
C PHE A 35 -3.04 -23.16 -6.99
N VAL A 36 -2.75 -21.93 -7.42
CA VAL A 36 -3.51 -20.77 -7.03
C VAL A 36 -4.04 -20.05 -8.28
N ALA A 37 -5.30 -19.69 -8.27
CA ALA A 37 -5.87 -18.76 -9.25
C ALA A 37 -5.23 -17.37 -9.03
N GLN A 38 -4.19 -17.07 -9.80
CA GLN A 38 -3.35 -15.89 -9.60
C GLN A 38 -4.15 -14.58 -9.65
N GLN A 39 -5.14 -14.48 -10.54
CA GLN A 39 -5.98 -13.28 -10.63
C GLN A 39 -6.81 -13.11 -9.36
N ALA A 40 -7.44 -14.17 -8.86
CA ALA A 40 -8.22 -14.11 -7.63
C ALA A 40 -7.37 -13.73 -6.40
N LEU A 41 -6.11 -14.19 -6.35
CA LEU A 41 -5.16 -13.77 -5.32
C LEU A 41 -4.81 -12.29 -5.41
N LEU A 42 -4.61 -11.76 -6.62
CA LEU A 42 -4.31 -10.34 -6.83
C LEU A 42 -5.51 -9.46 -6.49
N ASP A 43 -6.72 -9.89 -6.83
CA ASP A 43 -7.96 -9.17 -6.51
C ASP A 43 -8.21 -9.12 -5.00
N ASP A 44 -8.03 -10.24 -4.29
CA ASP A 44 -8.12 -10.33 -2.83
C ASP A 44 -7.07 -9.43 -2.15
N TYR A 45 -5.83 -9.47 -2.63
CA TYR A 45 -4.78 -8.57 -2.13
C TYR A 45 -5.13 -7.09 -2.35
N ALA A 46 -5.66 -6.74 -3.51
CA ALA A 46 -6.06 -5.36 -3.81
C ALA A 46 -7.20 -4.89 -2.90
N ALA A 47 -8.19 -5.75 -2.64
CA ALA A 47 -9.28 -5.47 -1.71
C ALA A 47 -8.78 -5.28 -0.27
N PHE A 48 -7.89 -6.16 0.20
CA PHE A 48 -7.25 -6.03 1.50
C PHE A 48 -6.43 -4.74 1.63
N ALA A 49 -5.58 -4.42 0.64
CA ALA A 49 -4.77 -3.21 0.63
C ALA A 49 -5.63 -1.93 0.65
N ALA A 50 -6.74 -1.92 -0.10
CA ALA A 50 -7.70 -0.82 -0.08
C ALA A 50 -8.39 -0.68 1.30
N ALA A 51 -8.77 -1.79 1.93
CA ALA A 51 -9.34 -1.78 3.27
C ALA A 51 -8.35 -1.25 4.33
N LEU A 52 -7.06 -1.59 4.22
CA LEU A 52 -6.01 -1.05 5.09
C LEU A 52 -5.97 0.48 5.02
N GLY A 53 -5.87 1.05 3.81
CA GLY A 53 -5.69 2.50 3.63
C GLY A 53 -6.92 3.32 3.93
N THR A 54 -8.12 2.81 3.55
CA THR A 54 -9.36 3.57 3.70
C THR A 54 -10.01 3.43 5.07
N LYS A 55 -9.73 2.35 5.79
CA LYS A 55 -10.45 1.99 7.02
C LYS A 55 -9.53 1.65 8.20
N GLU A 56 -8.67 0.65 8.05
CA GLU A 56 -7.99 0.06 9.20
C GLU A 56 -6.91 0.97 9.79
N PHE A 57 -6.15 1.67 8.95
CA PHE A 57 -5.15 2.63 9.43
C PHE A 57 -5.75 3.78 10.22
N ARG A 58 -6.93 4.26 9.84
CA ARG A 58 -7.65 5.27 10.62
C ARG A 58 -8.07 4.77 12.01
N LYS A 59 -8.45 3.49 12.12
CA LYS A 59 -8.75 2.90 13.43
C LYS A 59 -7.51 2.82 14.30
N LEU A 60 -6.34 2.45 13.72
CA LEU A 60 -5.08 2.44 14.44
C LEU A 60 -4.70 3.85 14.92
N ASP A 61 -4.84 4.86 14.07
CA ASP A 61 -4.59 6.26 14.43
C ASP A 61 -5.50 6.70 15.59
N THR A 62 -6.80 6.42 15.52
CA THR A 62 -7.77 6.72 16.59
C THR A 62 -7.41 6.03 17.89
N ALA A 63 -6.87 4.81 17.83
CA ALA A 63 -6.43 4.05 18.99
C ALA A 63 -5.03 4.45 19.50
N GLY A 64 -4.36 5.42 18.86
CA GLY A 64 -3.00 5.82 19.21
C GLY A 64 -1.94 4.77 18.85
N ILE A 65 -2.26 3.81 18.01
CA ILE A 65 -1.36 2.72 17.63
C ILE A 65 -0.51 3.16 16.43
N GLN A 66 0.80 3.18 16.63
CA GLN A 66 1.71 3.54 15.57
C GLN A 66 1.98 2.37 14.61
N TYR A 67 1.97 2.66 13.32
CA TYR A 67 2.32 1.74 12.24
C TYR A 67 3.30 2.39 11.27
N ARG A 68 3.98 1.56 10.47
CA ARG A 68 4.82 2.04 9.39
C ARG A 68 3.94 2.52 8.26
N ILE A 69 4.04 3.80 7.93
CA ILE A 69 3.40 4.37 6.74
C ILE A 69 4.17 3.88 5.51
N PRO A 70 3.49 3.22 4.54
CA PRO A 70 4.14 2.77 3.31
C PRO A 70 4.72 3.94 2.53
N VAL A 71 5.87 3.71 1.91
CA VAL A 71 6.51 4.70 1.05
C VAL A 71 5.97 4.49 -0.37
N PRO A 72 5.28 5.46 -0.98
CA PRO A 72 4.85 5.33 -2.36
C PRO A 72 6.06 5.39 -3.29
N GLY A 73 6.07 4.55 -4.32
CA GLY A 73 7.00 4.69 -5.43
C GLY A 73 6.48 5.71 -6.43
N ALA A 74 7.37 6.49 -7.03
CA ALA A 74 6.99 7.41 -8.09
C ALA A 74 8.07 7.55 -9.15
N SER A 75 7.65 7.89 -10.36
CA SER A 75 8.55 8.26 -11.46
C SER A 75 7.95 9.41 -12.26
N ASN A 76 8.81 10.25 -12.80
CA ASN A 76 8.41 11.33 -13.70
C ASN A 76 9.09 11.10 -15.05
N THR A 77 8.31 10.74 -16.06
CA THR A 77 8.84 10.46 -17.41
C THR A 77 8.11 11.33 -18.43
N GLY A 78 8.86 12.18 -19.13
CA GLY A 78 8.31 13.06 -20.15
C GLY A 78 7.24 14.02 -19.62
N GLY A 79 7.32 14.48 -18.39
CA GLY A 79 6.34 15.35 -17.75
C GLY A 79 5.09 14.64 -17.24
N THR A 80 5.10 13.30 -17.24
CA THR A 80 4.01 12.48 -16.66
C THR A 80 4.47 11.89 -15.34
N LEU A 81 3.79 12.24 -14.26
CA LEU A 81 4.00 11.68 -12.93
C LEU A 81 3.21 10.38 -12.78
N SER A 82 3.91 9.29 -12.55
CA SER A 82 3.33 7.97 -12.26
C SER A 82 3.59 7.63 -10.81
N ILE A 83 2.55 7.29 -10.04
CA ILE A 83 2.66 6.95 -8.62
C ILE A 83 2.09 5.57 -8.40
N ASN A 84 2.83 4.74 -7.66
CA ASN A 84 2.39 3.43 -7.20
C ASN A 84 2.40 3.40 -5.67
N SER A 85 1.23 3.16 -5.08
CA SER A 85 1.08 3.01 -3.64
C SER A 85 0.64 1.59 -3.30
N GLU A 86 1.41 0.93 -2.45
CA GLU A 86 1.09 -0.41 -1.92
C GLU A 86 -0.23 -0.42 -1.13
N VAL A 87 -0.59 0.71 -0.52
CA VAL A 87 -1.82 0.87 0.26
C VAL A 87 -2.62 2.05 -0.29
N PRO A 88 -3.59 1.78 -1.18
CA PRO A 88 -4.47 2.81 -1.72
C PRO A 88 -5.30 3.51 -0.65
N GLY A 89 -5.63 4.78 -0.87
CA GLY A 89 -6.51 5.56 0.03
C GLY A 89 -5.79 6.35 1.12
N LEU A 90 -4.48 6.20 1.28
CA LEU A 90 -3.70 7.10 2.12
C LEU A 90 -3.54 8.47 1.44
N PRO A 91 -3.58 9.58 2.20
CA PRO A 91 -3.25 10.89 1.66
C PRO A 91 -1.81 10.91 1.14
N LEU A 92 -1.63 11.42 -0.06
CA LEU A 92 -0.33 11.58 -0.70
C LEU A 92 0.07 13.04 -0.76
N GLU A 93 1.35 13.30 -0.66
CA GLU A 93 1.96 14.61 -0.82
C GLU A 93 3.10 14.54 -1.83
N PHE A 94 3.34 15.66 -2.52
CA PHE A 94 4.44 15.81 -3.45
C PHE A 94 5.32 17.00 -3.05
N SER A 95 6.55 17.01 -3.56
CA SER A 95 7.49 18.13 -3.38
C SER A 95 8.17 18.47 -4.70
N LEU A 96 8.40 19.76 -4.92
CA LEU A 96 9.16 20.30 -6.05
C LEU A 96 10.62 20.59 -5.69
N ASP A 97 10.97 20.61 -4.40
CA ASP A 97 12.29 20.96 -3.88
C ASP A 97 12.88 19.91 -2.93
N GLY A 98 12.14 18.81 -2.69
CA GLY A 98 12.54 17.73 -1.77
C GLY A 98 12.35 18.04 -0.28
N THR A 99 11.92 19.27 0.07
CA THR A 99 11.79 19.72 1.46
C THR A 99 10.38 20.14 1.83
N ASN A 100 9.73 20.91 0.96
CA ASN A 100 8.38 21.41 1.16
C ASN A 100 7.37 20.48 0.47
N PHE A 101 6.37 20.01 1.22
CA PHE A 101 5.39 19.04 0.73
C PHE A 101 3.99 19.66 0.70
N SER A 102 3.29 19.44 -0.41
CA SER A 102 1.89 19.85 -0.63
C SER A 102 1.02 18.65 -0.96
N PRO A 103 -0.27 18.67 -0.64
CA PRO A 103 -1.20 17.60 -0.97
C PRO A 103 -1.21 17.29 -2.47
N LEU A 104 -1.12 16.00 -2.81
CA LEU A 104 -1.26 15.54 -4.18
C LEU A 104 -2.75 15.53 -4.56
N THR A 105 -3.08 16.20 -5.65
CA THR A 105 -4.44 16.26 -6.21
C THR A 105 -4.42 15.92 -7.69
N ALA A 106 -5.58 15.71 -8.29
CA ALA A 106 -5.70 15.49 -9.73
C ALA A 106 -5.16 16.65 -10.60
N SER A 107 -5.08 17.86 -10.02
CA SER A 107 -4.54 19.06 -10.67
C SER A 107 -3.06 19.32 -10.35
N THR A 108 -2.38 18.43 -9.65
CA THR A 108 -0.96 18.59 -9.34
C THR A 108 -0.14 18.58 -10.63
N PRO A 109 0.72 19.58 -10.87
CA PRO A 109 1.61 19.56 -12.02
C PRO A 109 2.55 18.35 -11.96
N ALA A 110 2.64 17.59 -13.03
CA ALA A 110 3.59 16.46 -13.08
C ALA A 110 5.02 16.94 -13.23
N ALA A 111 5.23 18.07 -13.93
CA ALA A 111 6.55 18.63 -14.17
C ALA A 111 7.18 19.17 -12.89
N GLY A 112 8.45 18.82 -12.66
CA GLY A 112 9.25 19.33 -11.54
C GLY A 112 9.01 18.65 -10.19
N VAL A 113 8.11 17.65 -10.10
CA VAL A 113 8.00 16.84 -8.89
C VAL A 113 9.26 16.00 -8.72
N VAL A 114 9.91 16.14 -7.58
CA VAL A 114 11.17 15.44 -7.26
C VAL A 114 11.04 14.46 -6.08
N ALA A 115 9.95 14.53 -5.33
CA ALA A 115 9.68 13.60 -4.23
C ALA A 115 8.19 13.44 -3.95
N VAL A 116 7.82 12.28 -3.45
CA VAL A 116 6.48 11.97 -2.95
C VAL A 116 6.55 11.29 -1.60
N ARG A 117 5.50 11.42 -0.79
CA ARG A 117 5.32 10.66 0.45
C ARG A 117 3.84 10.41 0.73
N ALA A 118 3.57 9.41 1.55
CA ALA A 118 2.25 9.19 2.11
C ALA A 118 2.15 9.76 3.54
N ARG A 119 0.93 10.06 3.96
CA ARG A 119 0.60 10.38 5.35
C ARG A 119 -0.15 9.22 6.02
N SER A 120 -0.26 9.26 7.35
CA SER A 120 -1.13 8.35 8.09
C SER A 120 -2.59 8.44 7.66
N GLY A 121 -3.41 7.47 8.01
CA GLY A 121 -4.82 7.41 7.63
C GLY A 121 -5.64 8.63 8.08
N ASP A 122 -5.28 9.23 9.21
CA ASP A 122 -5.83 10.49 9.72
C ASP A 122 -5.17 11.76 9.15
N GLY A 123 -4.11 11.60 8.37
CA GLY A 123 -3.32 12.68 7.80
C GLY A 123 -2.38 13.38 8.79
N ALA A 124 -2.31 13.00 10.06
CA ALA A 124 -1.54 13.72 11.07
C ALA A 124 -0.02 13.50 10.99
N ARG A 125 0.41 12.27 10.63
CA ARG A 125 1.84 11.90 10.57
C ARG A 125 2.31 11.79 9.13
N ALA A 126 3.48 12.33 8.83
CA ALA A 126 4.14 12.13 7.53
C ALA A 126 4.95 10.82 7.52
N GLY A 127 4.85 10.07 6.44
CA GLY A 127 5.73 8.97 6.13
C GLY A 127 7.09 9.43 5.57
N ARG A 128 7.96 8.49 5.32
CA ARG A 128 9.22 8.75 4.62
C ARG A 128 8.91 9.13 3.17
N ALA A 129 9.65 10.11 2.65
CA ALA A 129 9.58 10.47 1.25
C ALA A 129 10.41 9.53 0.39
N ASP A 130 9.94 9.29 -0.83
CA ASP A 130 10.70 8.74 -1.94
C ASP A 130 11.09 9.88 -2.87
N ALA A 131 12.39 10.03 -3.09
CA ALA A 131 12.97 11.06 -3.96
C ALA A 131 13.43 10.40 -5.27
N PHE A 132 13.15 11.05 -6.38
CA PHE A 132 13.53 10.57 -7.71
C PHE A 132 14.08 11.73 -8.56
N PRO A 133 14.97 11.42 -9.51
CA PRO A 133 15.58 12.43 -10.37
C PRO A 133 14.61 13.05 -11.38
#